data_1ccc92553a70eed4cfd4eed0f8744770
#
_entry.id   1ccc92553a70eed4cfd4eed0f8744770
#
_cell.length_a   1.000
_cell.length_b   1.000
_cell.length_c   1.000
_cell.angle_alpha   90.00
_cell.angle_beta   90.00
_cell.angle_gamma   90.00
#
_symmetry.space_group_name_H-M   'P 1'
#
loop_
_entity.id
_entity.type
_entity.pdbx_description
1 polymer ?
#
loop_
_entity_poly.entity_id
_entity_poly.type
_entity_poly.pdbx_seq_one_letter_code
_entity_poly.pdbx_strand_id
1 'polypeptide(L)'
;WIILHQGNQLIPYINYPFLELEPLRQYVADAHRAGAKVKLYYTVRELSTSAVELWALRALRGEVIIRSSVKAAGHTWLREHLRSNYTAAWHEVLASGEVDAAVQTPAFTTRWDNYWIEGVLWLVRNLDIDGIYLDGAPYERSILRRLRAALEPLTAHRPAPFLLDLHASCYGNPHLPYVELYPYLDSLWFGEQCEYAGYSPDEWLAEVSGVPFGLPAQVLGDNREQWRALLFGMTCRIYPDPHRCNPRPLWAALDALGLRTPRMLGWWDAAAPVRVRGAQSVRATVYAAGGTVALALANWAPRAARCTIEWDWEAVAALGLQRPAGASAQLSARAIEGFQPAGSWGAGEELELQPKGSGHNEGWLLTLGFVADGKAGDGFMARAWG
;
A
#
# COMPACT_ATOMS: atom_id res chain seq x y z
N TRP A 1 4.43 5.99 7.14
CA TRP A 1 5.42 6.08 6.06
C TRP A 1 5.09 7.22 5.13
N ILE A 2 6.13 7.97 4.74
CA ILE A 2 6.05 9.04 3.74
C ILE A 2 6.74 8.54 2.49
N ILE A 3 6.09 8.67 1.32
CA ILE A 3 6.73 8.48 0.02
C ILE A 3 7.02 9.87 -0.53
N LEU A 4 8.28 10.19 -0.68
CA LEU A 4 8.72 11.44 -1.26
C LEU A 4 8.88 11.24 -2.78
N HIS A 5 7.92 11.75 -3.52
CA HIS A 5 7.85 11.61 -4.98
C HIS A 5 8.78 12.63 -5.65
N GLN A 6 9.28 12.37 -6.88
CA GLN A 6 10.04 13.35 -7.66
C GLN A 6 9.15 14.57 -8.05
N GLY A 7 9.77 15.60 -8.59
CA GLY A 7 9.08 16.81 -9.05
C GLY A 7 8.80 17.85 -7.94
N ASN A 8 9.26 17.61 -6.71
CA ASN A 8 9.17 18.57 -5.62
C ASN A 8 10.52 19.24 -5.33
N GLN A 9 10.55 20.20 -4.42
CA GLN A 9 11.76 20.97 -4.10
C GLN A 9 12.89 20.15 -3.47
N LEU A 10 12.60 18.99 -2.85
CA LEU A 10 13.60 18.15 -2.19
C LEU A 10 14.21 17.13 -3.14
N ILE A 11 13.43 16.59 -4.06
CA ILE A 11 13.86 15.66 -5.10
C ILE A 11 13.25 16.08 -6.44
N PRO A 12 13.77 17.18 -7.04
CA PRO A 12 13.17 17.73 -8.26
C PRO A 12 13.28 16.79 -9.46
N TYR A 13 14.36 16.01 -9.54
CA TYR A 13 14.71 15.24 -10.74
C TYR A 13 14.49 13.75 -10.58
N ILE A 14 13.98 13.12 -11.64
CA ILE A 14 13.66 11.69 -11.65
C ILE A 14 14.92 10.85 -11.46
N ASN A 15 14.89 9.93 -10.50
CA ASN A 15 15.98 9.03 -10.12
C ASN A 15 17.30 9.73 -9.77
N TYR A 16 17.24 11.04 -9.44
CA TYR A 16 18.43 11.80 -9.10
C TYR A 16 18.24 12.69 -7.86
N PRO A 17 18.12 12.13 -6.65
CA PRO A 17 17.91 12.88 -5.40
C PRO A 17 19.23 13.36 -4.77
N PHE A 18 20.21 13.78 -5.59
CA PHE A 18 21.56 14.08 -5.11
C PHE A 18 21.93 15.57 -5.15
N LEU A 19 21.02 16.44 -5.57
CA LEU A 19 21.32 17.89 -5.66
C LEU A 19 20.90 18.64 -4.39
N GLU A 20 19.71 18.41 -3.88
CA GLU A 20 19.14 19.12 -2.72
C GLU A 20 19.41 18.33 -1.41
N LEU A 21 20.68 17.95 -1.17
CA LEU A 21 21.04 17.00 -0.11
C LEU A 21 20.78 17.52 1.29
N GLU A 22 21.11 18.77 1.58
CA GLU A 22 20.94 19.32 2.93
C GLU A 22 19.46 19.53 3.31
N PRO A 23 18.61 20.13 2.45
CA PRO A 23 17.18 20.17 2.67
C PRO A 23 16.56 18.79 2.81
N LEU A 24 16.97 17.82 1.99
CA LEU A 24 16.46 16.44 2.07
C LEU A 24 16.87 15.75 3.37
N ARG A 25 18.14 15.92 3.81
CA ARG A 25 18.62 15.38 5.12
C ARG A 25 17.80 15.96 6.27
N GLN A 26 17.58 17.27 6.28
CA GLN A 26 16.79 17.93 7.29
C GLN A 26 15.35 17.39 7.31
N TYR A 27 14.74 17.22 6.14
CA TYR A 27 13.38 16.66 6.03
C TYR A 27 13.28 15.25 6.60
N VAL A 28 14.24 14.36 6.27
CA VAL A 28 14.28 12.99 6.81
C VAL A 28 14.42 13.01 8.34
N ALA A 29 15.31 13.85 8.87
CA ALA A 29 15.50 13.98 10.32
C ALA A 29 14.23 14.52 11.02
N ASP A 30 13.53 15.47 10.42
CA ASP A 30 12.26 16.01 10.93
C ASP A 30 11.15 14.96 10.92
N ALA A 31 11.05 14.18 9.85
CA ALA A 31 10.13 13.06 9.75
C ALA A 31 10.39 12.02 10.84
N HIS A 32 11.66 11.65 11.08
CA HIS A 32 12.04 10.73 12.14
C HIS A 32 11.66 11.26 13.55
N ARG A 33 11.88 12.55 13.81
CA ARG A 33 11.46 13.17 15.10
C ARG A 33 9.94 13.14 15.28
N ALA A 34 9.19 13.20 14.18
CA ALA A 34 7.73 13.05 14.19
C ALA A 34 7.26 11.58 14.22
N GLY A 35 8.17 10.60 14.33
CA GLY A 35 7.85 9.17 14.32
C GLY A 35 7.52 8.61 12.94
N ALA A 36 7.73 9.37 11.86
CA ALA A 36 7.51 8.92 10.49
C ALA A 36 8.77 8.34 9.86
N LYS A 37 8.60 7.51 8.84
CA LYS A 37 9.63 6.90 8.03
C LYS A 37 9.55 7.42 6.60
N VAL A 38 10.69 7.57 5.91
CA VAL A 38 10.77 8.19 4.59
C VAL A 38 11.28 7.19 3.55
N LYS A 39 10.48 6.98 2.52
CA LYS A 39 10.86 6.28 1.29
C LYS A 39 11.04 7.29 0.16
N LEU A 40 12.08 7.14 -0.63
CA LEU A 40 12.26 7.92 -1.85
C LEU A 40 11.65 7.18 -3.04
N TYR A 41 11.04 7.94 -3.93
CA TYR A 41 10.53 7.44 -5.20
C TYR A 41 11.69 7.17 -6.16
N TYR A 42 11.63 6.04 -6.81
CA TYR A 42 12.48 5.67 -7.93
C TYR A 42 11.66 4.97 -9.01
N THR A 43 11.89 5.32 -10.26
CA THR A 43 11.55 4.43 -11.37
C THR A 43 12.70 3.48 -11.64
N VAL A 44 12.44 2.46 -12.44
CA VAL A 44 13.44 1.43 -12.69
C VAL A 44 14.32 1.72 -13.89
N ARG A 45 13.85 2.53 -14.82
CA ARG A 45 14.43 2.60 -16.17
C ARG A 45 14.71 4.02 -16.63
N GLU A 46 14.95 4.96 -15.75
CA GLU A 46 15.06 6.36 -16.11
C GLU A 46 16.23 7.04 -15.43
N LEU A 47 16.86 7.96 -16.13
CA LEU A 47 17.88 8.85 -15.59
C LEU A 47 17.61 10.26 -16.07
N SER A 48 17.46 11.19 -15.13
CA SER A 48 17.35 12.62 -15.42
C SER A 48 18.56 13.14 -16.18
N THR A 49 18.32 14.04 -17.11
CA THR A 49 19.37 14.80 -17.81
C THR A 49 20.04 15.83 -16.89
N SER A 50 19.45 16.14 -15.75
CA SER A 50 20.04 17.00 -14.72
C SER A 50 21.06 16.26 -13.84
N ALA A 51 21.22 14.93 -14.01
CA ALA A 51 22.28 14.17 -13.34
C ALA A 51 23.65 14.69 -13.80
N VAL A 52 24.46 15.16 -12.85
CA VAL A 52 25.77 15.76 -13.17
C VAL A 52 26.74 14.77 -13.80
N GLU A 53 26.57 13.47 -13.54
CA GLU A 53 27.34 12.39 -14.10
C GLU A 53 26.87 11.93 -15.49
N LEU A 54 25.77 12.46 -16.00
CA LEU A 54 25.15 12.00 -17.26
C LEU A 54 26.18 11.86 -18.40
N TRP A 55 27.04 12.84 -18.56
CA TRP A 55 28.02 12.86 -19.67
C TRP A 55 29.10 11.78 -19.51
N ALA A 56 29.56 11.54 -18.29
CA ALA A 56 30.48 10.45 -17.99
C ALA A 56 29.81 9.09 -18.17
N LEU A 57 28.60 8.93 -17.67
CA LEU A 57 27.80 7.70 -17.79
C LEU A 57 27.47 7.39 -19.25
N ARG A 58 27.21 8.41 -20.06
CA ARG A 58 26.95 8.27 -21.49
C ARG A 58 28.13 7.65 -22.26
N ALA A 59 29.36 7.84 -21.80
CA ALA A 59 30.54 7.21 -22.40
C ALA A 59 30.49 5.68 -22.29
N LEU A 60 29.76 5.12 -21.34
CA LEU A 60 29.52 3.68 -21.20
C LEU A 60 28.46 3.15 -22.17
N ARG A 61 27.89 4.00 -23.00
CA ARG A 61 26.97 3.67 -24.09
C ARG A 61 25.76 2.85 -23.62
N GLY A 62 25.43 1.74 -24.30
CA GLY A 62 24.26 0.90 -24.06
C GLY A 62 24.23 0.20 -22.70
N GLU A 63 25.29 0.29 -21.90
CA GLU A 63 25.27 -0.22 -20.52
C GLU A 63 24.61 0.73 -19.53
N VAL A 64 24.38 1.99 -19.92
CA VAL A 64 23.74 3.00 -19.04
C VAL A 64 22.56 3.65 -19.73
N ILE A 65 22.63 3.92 -21.03
CA ILE A 65 21.54 4.54 -21.78
C ILE A 65 21.11 3.58 -22.89
N ILE A 66 19.85 3.18 -22.87
CA ILE A 66 19.28 2.33 -23.94
C ILE A 66 19.33 3.11 -25.25
N ARG A 67 19.91 2.47 -26.25
CA ARG A 67 19.99 3.02 -27.60
C ARG A 67 18.67 2.83 -28.35
N SER A 68 18.29 3.82 -29.10
CA SER A 68 17.21 3.70 -30.08
C SER A 68 17.78 3.69 -31.49
N SER A 69 17.23 2.82 -32.32
CA SER A 69 17.44 2.84 -33.79
C SER A 69 16.58 3.89 -34.49
N VAL A 70 15.60 4.44 -33.78
CA VAL A 70 14.70 5.48 -34.29
C VAL A 70 15.33 6.85 -34.08
N LYS A 71 15.06 7.79 -35.02
CA LYS A 71 15.45 9.20 -34.87
C LYS A 71 15.10 9.71 -33.49
N ALA A 72 15.98 10.51 -32.92
CA ALA A 72 15.83 11.12 -31.61
C ALA A 72 14.40 11.61 -31.33
N ALA A 73 13.79 11.07 -30.29
CA ALA A 73 12.41 11.34 -29.85
C ALA A 73 12.41 12.04 -28.48
N GLY A 74 11.23 12.32 -27.95
CA GLY A 74 11.05 12.90 -26.64
C GLY A 74 11.18 14.42 -26.62
N HIS A 75 11.45 14.96 -25.44
CA HIS A 75 11.54 16.40 -25.21
C HIS A 75 12.62 17.08 -26.09
N THR A 76 12.41 18.31 -26.46
CA THR A 76 13.31 19.11 -27.34
C THR A 76 14.74 19.13 -26.82
N TRP A 77 14.93 19.27 -25.51
CA TRP A 77 16.23 19.24 -24.86
C TRP A 77 17.04 17.97 -25.20
N LEU A 78 16.42 16.79 -25.20
CA LEU A 78 17.08 15.53 -25.55
C LEU A 78 17.56 15.53 -26.99
N ARG A 79 16.73 16.05 -27.91
CA ARG A 79 17.05 16.11 -29.34
C ARG A 79 18.19 17.08 -29.64
N GLU A 80 18.25 18.20 -28.96
CA GLU A 80 19.26 19.22 -29.13
C GLU A 80 20.61 18.82 -28.53
N HIS A 81 20.62 18.24 -27.34
CA HIS A 81 21.83 17.99 -26.57
C HIS A 81 22.37 16.56 -26.75
N LEU A 82 21.49 15.56 -26.77
CA LEU A 82 21.93 14.16 -26.93
C LEU A 82 21.99 13.74 -28.40
N ARG A 83 21.15 14.30 -29.26
CA ARG A 83 21.05 14.11 -30.72
C ARG A 83 20.66 12.70 -31.15
N SER A 84 21.35 11.64 -30.68
CA SER A 84 21.15 10.24 -31.08
C SER A 84 21.65 9.27 -30.01
N ASN A 85 21.43 7.97 -30.23
CA ASN A 85 21.90 6.90 -29.34
C ASN A 85 21.31 6.94 -27.93
N TYR A 86 20.03 7.30 -27.82
CA TYR A 86 19.27 7.24 -26.59
C TYR A 86 17.81 6.85 -26.89
N THR A 87 17.13 6.31 -25.91
CA THR A 87 15.67 6.17 -25.89
C THR A 87 15.13 7.20 -24.91
N ALA A 88 14.19 8.04 -25.36
CA ALA A 88 13.54 9.00 -24.50
C ALA A 88 12.66 8.30 -23.47
N ALA A 89 12.67 8.81 -22.26
CA ALA A 89 11.80 8.42 -21.19
C ALA A 89 10.84 9.58 -20.83
N TRP A 90 10.49 9.70 -19.58
CA TRP A 90 9.57 10.67 -19.03
C TRP A 90 10.13 12.12 -19.05
N HIS A 91 9.26 13.09 -19.01
CA HIS A 91 9.63 14.50 -18.80
C HIS A 91 8.50 15.26 -18.11
N GLU A 92 8.87 16.28 -17.37
CA GLU A 92 7.95 17.17 -16.65
C GLU A 92 8.49 18.61 -16.64
N VAL A 93 7.58 19.57 -16.60
CA VAL A 93 7.91 20.96 -16.29
C VAL A 93 7.79 21.15 -14.78
N LEU A 94 8.91 21.40 -14.14
CA LEU A 94 8.98 21.60 -12.69
C LEU A 94 8.32 22.94 -12.30
N ALA A 95 7.98 23.09 -11.02
CA ALA A 95 7.42 24.33 -10.49
C ALA A 95 8.34 25.57 -10.70
N SER A 96 9.64 25.34 -10.86
CA SER A 96 10.63 26.38 -11.23
C SER A 96 10.50 26.87 -12.68
N GLY A 97 9.74 26.15 -13.53
CA GLY A 97 9.70 26.34 -14.98
C GLY A 97 10.82 25.61 -15.74
N GLU A 98 11.74 24.97 -15.04
CA GLU A 98 12.75 24.10 -15.63
C GLU A 98 12.12 22.77 -16.08
N VAL A 99 12.70 22.15 -17.10
CA VAL A 99 12.25 20.85 -17.58
C VAL A 99 13.17 19.77 -17.08
N ASP A 100 12.62 18.82 -16.29
CA ASP A 100 13.27 17.53 -16.09
C ASP A 100 12.93 16.63 -17.27
N ALA A 101 13.93 16.22 -18.01
CA ALA A 101 13.81 15.25 -19.11
C ALA A 101 14.71 14.06 -18.82
N ALA A 102 14.22 12.87 -19.09
CA ALA A 102 14.93 11.63 -18.79
C ALA A 102 15.19 10.78 -20.02
N VAL A 103 16.21 9.95 -19.92
CA VAL A 103 16.53 8.87 -20.86
C VAL A 103 16.31 7.52 -20.22
N GLN A 104 16.00 6.49 -21.03
CA GLN A 104 15.84 5.14 -20.52
C GLN A 104 17.19 4.51 -20.19
N THR A 105 17.24 3.86 -19.02
CA THR A 105 18.36 3.04 -18.56
C THR A 105 18.00 1.56 -18.62
N PRO A 106 18.98 0.64 -18.70
CA PRO A 106 18.73 -0.78 -18.68
C PRO A 106 18.14 -1.25 -17.35
N ALA A 107 17.25 -2.23 -17.40
CA ALA A 107 16.72 -2.93 -16.22
C ALA A 107 17.38 -4.30 -15.98
N PHE A 108 18.29 -4.72 -16.86
CA PHE A 108 19.08 -5.95 -16.77
C PHE A 108 20.50 -5.66 -16.27
N THR A 109 21.22 -6.70 -15.86
CA THR A 109 22.57 -6.58 -15.28
C THR A 109 23.57 -5.91 -16.23
N THR A 110 23.96 -4.68 -15.89
CA THR A 110 24.96 -3.85 -16.59
C THR A 110 25.74 -3.02 -15.57
N ARG A 111 26.64 -2.15 -15.99
CA ARG A 111 27.30 -1.20 -15.08
C ARG A 111 26.35 -0.14 -14.51
N TRP A 112 25.18 0.06 -15.08
CA TRP A 112 24.14 0.92 -14.54
C TRP A 112 23.65 0.46 -13.18
N ASP A 113 23.43 -0.84 -12.98
CA ASP A 113 22.96 -1.37 -11.71
C ASP A 113 23.97 -1.16 -10.56
N ASN A 114 25.29 -1.16 -10.86
CA ASN A 114 26.29 -0.78 -9.88
C ASN A 114 26.15 0.69 -9.42
N TYR A 115 25.97 1.60 -10.38
CA TYR A 115 25.75 3.03 -10.08
C TYR A 115 24.47 3.22 -9.26
N TRP A 116 23.39 2.57 -9.66
CA TRP A 116 22.10 2.65 -8.96
C TRP A 116 22.19 2.09 -7.53
N ILE A 117 22.75 0.89 -7.36
CA ILE A 117 22.93 0.27 -6.03
C ILE A 117 23.78 1.18 -5.13
N GLU A 118 24.95 1.64 -5.59
CA GLU A 118 25.81 2.52 -4.80
C GLU A 118 25.13 3.85 -4.48
N GLY A 119 24.35 4.42 -5.37
CA GLY A 119 23.54 5.60 -5.12
C GLY A 119 22.56 5.39 -3.97
N VAL A 120 21.83 4.27 -3.96
CA VAL A 120 20.90 3.92 -2.88
C VAL A 120 21.65 3.73 -1.55
N LEU A 121 22.76 2.99 -1.55
CA LEU A 121 23.58 2.79 -0.34
C LEU A 121 24.14 4.12 0.18
N TRP A 122 24.51 5.02 -0.71
CA TRP A 122 24.97 6.35 -0.33
C TRP A 122 23.85 7.16 0.37
N LEU A 123 22.62 7.14 -0.16
CA LEU A 123 21.45 7.79 0.45
C LEU A 123 21.15 7.22 1.84
N VAL A 124 21.25 5.91 2.01
CA VAL A 124 21.09 5.26 3.32
C VAL A 124 22.15 5.71 4.32
N ARG A 125 23.42 5.76 3.91
CA ARG A 125 24.54 6.15 4.78
C ARG A 125 24.51 7.64 5.16
N ASN A 126 24.12 8.50 4.24
CA ASN A 126 24.28 9.94 4.39
C ASN A 126 23.01 10.71 4.71
N LEU A 127 21.84 10.18 4.33
CA LEU A 127 20.55 10.82 4.57
C LEU A 127 19.62 10.02 5.50
N ASP A 128 20.02 8.80 5.88
CA ASP A 128 19.28 7.90 6.76
C ASP A 128 17.85 7.58 6.25
N ILE A 129 17.66 7.49 4.94
CA ILE A 129 16.38 7.11 4.35
C ILE A 129 15.98 5.69 4.78
N ASP A 130 14.67 5.44 4.90
CA ASP A 130 14.14 4.17 5.44
C ASP A 130 13.67 3.20 4.35
N GLY A 131 13.64 3.61 3.11
CA GLY A 131 13.19 2.75 2.03
C GLY A 131 13.19 3.41 0.66
N ILE A 132 12.78 2.62 -0.32
CA ILE A 132 12.56 3.05 -1.69
C ILE A 132 11.18 2.56 -2.14
N TYR A 133 10.49 3.42 -2.85
CA TYR A 133 9.32 3.10 -3.62
C TYR A 133 9.74 2.95 -5.09
N LEU A 134 9.63 1.73 -5.61
CA LEU A 134 9.97 1.39 -6.99
C LEU A 134 8.72 1.48 -7.87
N ASP A 135 8.69 2.45 -8.76
CA ASP A 135 7.59 2.62 -9.71
C ASP A 135 7.91 1.96 -11.05
N GLY A 136 6.96 1.15 -11.51
CA GLY A 136 7.00 0.58 -12.85
C GLY A 136 7.96 -0.59 -13.04
N ALA A 137 8.30 -1.31 -12.03
CA ALA A 137 9.12 -2.52 -11.96
C ALA A 137 9.66 -3.08 -13.30
N PRO A 138 10.52 -4.01 -13.30
CA PRO A 138 11.47 -4.38 -12.29
C PRO A 138 12.90 -4.40 -12.82
N TYR A 139 13.84 -4.17 -11.95
CA TYR A 139 15.18 -4.70 -12.14
C TYR A 139 15.13 -6.23 -12.11
N GLU A 140 16.06 -6.88 -12.78
CA GLU A 140 16.25 -8.33 -12.66
C GLU A 140 16.40 -8.74 -11.18
N ARG A 141 15.94 -9.95 -10.87
CA ARG A 141 16.04 -10.54 -9.53
C ARG A 141 17.45 -10.46 -8.94
N SER A 142 18.49 -10.65 -9.77
CA SER A 142 19.90 -10.58 -9.36
C SER A 142 20.27 -9.20 -8.81
N ILE A 143 19.73 -8.12 -9.36
CA ILE A 143 19.97 -6.74 -8.95
C ILE A 143 19.34 -6.50 -7.56
N LEU A 144 18.07 -6.88 -7.38
CA LEU A 144 17.39 -6.73 -6.09
C LEU A 144 18.05 -7.57 -5.00
N ARG A 145 18.49 -8.79 -5.32
CA ARG A 145 19.26 -9.64 -4.39
C ARG A 145 20.56 -8.96 -3.96
N ARG A 146 21.31 -8.37 -4.90
CA ARG A 146 22.56 -7.63 -4.60
C ARG A 146 22.27 -6.41 -3.74
N LEU A 147 21.23 -5.65 -4.07
CA LEU A 147 20.81 -4.50 -3.27
C LEU A 147 20.50 -4.92 -1.83
N ARG A 148 19.70 -5.98 -1.61
CA ARG A 148 19.39 -6.49 -0.28
C ARG A 148 20.64 -6.91 0.48
N ALA A 149 21.51 -7.68 -0.13
CA ALA A 149 22.74 -8.12 0.49
C ALA A 149 23.67 -6.96 0.91
N ALA A 150 23.68 -5.87 0.12
CA ALA A 150 24.45 -4.68 0.42
C ALA A 150 23.79 -3.78 1.48
N LEU A 151 22.45 -3.75 1.55
CA LEU A 151 21.68 -3.00 2.55
C LEU A 151 21.72 -3.65 3.94
N GLU A 152 21.73 -4.97 4.01
CA GLU A 152 21.63 -5.72 5.27
C GLU A 152 22.65 -5.23 6.32
N PRO A 153 23.98 -5.17 6.06
CA PRO A 153 24.95 -4.71 7.05
C PRO A 153 24.77 -3.23 7.43
N LEU A 154 24.17 -2.42 6.55
CA LEU A 154 23.94 -1.00 6.83
C LEU A 154 22.70 -0.75 7.68
N THR A 155 21.74 -1.67 7.68
CA THR A 155 20.42 -1.46 8.26
C THR A 155 20.06 -2.47 9.36
N ALA A 156 20.86 -3.51 9.58
CA ALA A 156 20.62 -4.54 10.59
C ALA A 156 20.51 -4.01 12.03
N HIS A 157 21.10 -2.86 12.32
CA HIS A 157 21.02 -2.20 13.63
C HIS A 157 19.75 -1.37 13.83
N ARG A 158 18.96 -1.16 12.78
CA ARG A 158 17.75 -0.32 12.83
C ARG A 158 16.59 -1.07 13.47
N PRO A 159 15.71 -0.36 14.21
CA PRO A 159 14.54 -0.98 14.83
C PRO A 159 13.50 -1.46 13.81
N ALA A 160 13.56 -0.97 12.57
CA ALA A 160 12.71 -1.38 11.46
C ALA A 160 13.56 -1.68 10.22
N PRO A 161 13.20 -2.68 9.41
CA PRO A 161 13.91 -3.02 8.20
C PRO A 161 13.85 -1.88 7.17
N PHE A 162 14.82 -1.83 6.27
CA PHE A 162 14.77 -0.99 5.09
C PHE A 162 13.73 -1.56 4.10
N LEU A 163 12.76 -0.75 3.68
CA LEU A 163 11.66 -1.20 2.86
C LEU A 163 11.89 -0.97 1.37
N LEU A 164 11.64 -2.02 0.59
CA LEU A 164 11.47 -1.95 -0.85
C LEU A 164 9.98 -2.16 -1.18
N ASP A 165 9.35 -1.11 -1.66
CA ASP A 165 7.93 -1.06 -2.00
C ASP A 165 7.79 -1.12 -3.52
N LEU A 166 7.06 -2.10 -4.04
CA LEU A 166 6.85 -2.24 -5.49
C LEU A 166 5.51 -1.66 -5.91
N HIS A 167 5.56 -0.72 -6.85
CA HIS A 167 4.41 -0.30 -7.64
C HIS A 167 4.43 -0.97 -9.02
N ALA A 168 3.29 -1.49 -9.43
CA ALA A 168 3.08 -2.03 -10.76
C ALA A 168 1.66 -1.72 -11.26
N SER A 169 1.48 -1.69 -12.56
CA SER A 169 0.16 -1.59 -13.18
C SER A 169 -0.48 -2.98 -13.32
N CYS A 170 -1.80 -3.01 -13.42
CA CYS A 170 -2.56 -4.23 -13.62
C CYS A 170 -2.80 -4.51 -15.10
N TYR A 171 -1.87 -5.21 -15.73
CA TYR A 171 -2.09 -5.79 -17.06
C TYR A 171 -2.31 -7.29 -16.92
N GLY A 172 -3.53 -7.75 -17.15
CA GLY A 172 -3.86 -9.18 -17.08
C GLY A 172 -3.75 -9.71 -15.65
N ASN A 173 -2.83 -10.64 -15.42
CA ASN A 173 -2.50 -11.17 -14.10
C ASN A 173 -1.39 -10.30 -13.44
N PRO A 174 -1.70 -9.45 -12.46
CA PRO A 174 -0.73 -8.49 -11.94
C PRO A 174 0.45 -9.13 -11.22
N HIS A 175 0.28 -10.28 -10.57
CA HIS A 175 1.38 -10.92 -9.83
C HIS A 175 2.37 -11.67 -10.71
N LEU A 176 1.89 -12.28 -11.80
CA LEU A 176 2.69 -13.19 -12.61
C LEU A 176 4.03 -12.61 -13.08
N PRO A 177 4.11 -11.34 -13.56
CA PRO A 177 5.39 -10.77 -14.00
C PRO A 177 6.39 -10.51 -12.87
N TYR A 178 5.94 -10.48 -11.62
CA TYR A 178 6.75 -9.97 -10.50
C TYR A 178 6.98 -10.98 -9.39
N VAL A 179 6.34 -12.15 -9.43
CA VAL A 179 6.39 -13.13 -8.33
C VAL A 179 7.81 -13.56 -7.96
N GLU A 180 8.72 -13.63 -8.93
CA GLU A 180 10.13 -13.97 -8.68
C GLU A 180 10.89 -12.90 -7.87
N LEU A 181 10.35 -11.68 -7.78
CA LEU A 181 10.94 -10.55 -7.07
C LEU A 181 10.46 -10.44 -5.62
N TYR A 182 9.33 -11.07 -5.30
CA TYR A 182 8.68 -10.95 -3.98
C TYR A 182 9.57 -11.29 -2.79
N PRO A 183 10.51 -12.25 -2.86
CA PRO A 183 11.46 -12.49 -1.77
C PRO A 183 12.36 -11.30 -1.43
N TYR A 184 12.43 -10.30 -2.29
CA TYR A 184 13.26 -9.09 -2.13
C TYR A 184 12.44 -7.84 -1.83
N LEU A 185 11.12 -7.94 -1.77
CA LEU A 185 10.19 -6.84 -1.57
C LEU A 185 9.55 -6.92 -0.17
N ASP A 186 9.07 -5.80 0.33
CA ASP A 186 8.41 -5.71 1.64
C ASP A 186 6.95 -5.31 1.52
N SER A 187 6.54 -4.71 0.40
CA SER A 187 5.15 -4.33 0.15
C SER A 187 4.85 -4.23 -1.33
N LEU A 188 3.56 -4.32 -1.65
CA LEU A 188 3.04 -4.28 -3.01
C LEU A 188 2.02 -3.16 -3.17
N TRP A 189 1.97 -2.60 -4.37
CA TRP A 189 0.95 -1.66 -4.76
C TRP A 189 0.65 -1.80 -6.25
N PHE A 190 -0.53 -2.30 -6.57
CA PHE A 190 -1.05 -2.32 -7.92
C PHE A 190 -1.95 -1.10 -8.11
N GLY A 191 -1.58 -0.19 -9.01
CA GLY A 191 -2.18 1.12 -9.13
C GLY A 191 -2.90 1.35 -10.45
N GLU A 192 -2.20 1.92 -11.41
CA GLU A 192 -2.77 2.31 -12.69
C GLU A 192 -3.31 1.10 -13.45
N GLN A 193 -4.45 1.29 -14.12
CA GLN A 193 -5.13 0.27 -14.93
C GLN A 193 -5.65 -0.94 -14.15
N CYS A 194 -5.68 -0.86 -12.81
CA CYS A 194 -6.39 -1.82 -12.00
C CYS A 194 -7.87 -1.50 -11.96
N GLU A 195 -8.67 -2.30 -12.63
CA GLU A 195 -10.12 -2.23 -12.56
C GLU A 195 -10.65 -3.06 -11.39
N TYR A 196 -10.32 -2.61 -10.18
CA TYR A 196 -10.66 -3.29 -8.93
C TYR A 196 -12.13 -3.72 -8.84
N ALA A 197 -13.03 -2.93 -9.42
CA ALA A 197 -14.46 -3.22 -9.43
C ALA A 197 -14.81 -4.49 -10.20
N GLY A 198 -14.00 -4.88 -11.19
CA GLY A 198 -14.21 -6.07 -12.03
C GLY A 198 -13.84 -7.37 -11.35
N TYR A 199 -12.90 -7.36 -10.40
CA TYR A 199 -12.39 -8.57 -9.78
C TYR A 199 -13.39 -9.19 -8.79
N SER A 200 -13.49 -10.52 -8.82
CA SER A 200 -14.15 -11.34 -7.80
C SER A 200 -13.38 -11.35 -6.48
N PRO A 201 -13.96 -11.80 -5.36
CA PRO A 201 -13.21 -11.95 -4.10
C PRO A 201 -11.97 -12.84 -4.23
N ASP A 202 -12.05 -13.92 -5.00
CA ASP A 202 -10.95 -14.86 -5.19
C ASP A 202 -9.83 -14.24 -6.05
N GLU A 203 -10.18 -13.48 -7.07
CA GLU A 203 -9.23 -12.70 -7.86
C GLU A 203 -8.57 -11.60 -7.03
N TRP A 204 -9.32 -10.91 -6.14
CA TRP A 204 -8.72 -9.98 -5.20
C TRP A 204 -7.69 -10.65 -4.27
N LEU A 205 -8.02 -11.85 -3.76
CA LEU A 205 -7.09 -12.60 -2.93
C LEU A 205 -5.83 -12.98 -3.70
N ALA A 206 -6.00 -13.54 -4.90
CA ALA A 206 -4.89 -14.10 -5.69
C ALA A 206 -4.08 -13.06 -6.44
N GLU A 207 -4.73 -11.99 -6.98
CA GLU A 207 -4.13 -11.11 -7.99
C GLU A 207 -3.91 -9.66 -7.54
N VAL A 208 -4.50 -9.23 -6.41
CA VAL A 208 -4.39 -7.84 -5.96
C VAL A 208 -3.80 -7.74 -4.56
N SER A 209 -4.21 -8.61 -3.65
CA SER A 209 -3.67 -8.64 -2.31
C SER A 209 -2.31 -9.32 -2.28
N GLY A 210 -1.44 -8.89 -1.40
CA GLY A 210 -0.17 -9.58 -1.14
C GLY A 210 -0.32 -10.83 -0.25
N VAL A 211 -1.54 -11.16 0.21
CA VAL A 211 -1.80 -12.20 1.23
C VAL A 211 -1.19 -13.56 0.89
N PRO A 212 -1.34 -14.12 -0.33
CA PRO A 212 -0.76 -15.42 -0.65
C PRO A 212 0.76 -15.45 -0.58
N PHE A 213 1.39 -14.29 -0.65
CA PHE A 213 2.85 -14.13 -0.67
C PHE A 213 3.41 -13.60 0.65
N GLY A 214 2.56 -13.37 1.66
CA GLY A 214 2.97 -12.79 2.94
C GLY A 214 3.39 -11.33 2.87
N LEU A 215 2.97 -10.59 1.85
CA LEU A 215 3.29 -9.19 1.64
C LEU A 215 2.07 -8.29 1.89
N PRO A 216 2.21 -7.20 2.65
CA PRO A 216 1.17 -6.18 2.72
C PRO A 216 1.00 -5.50 1.37
N ALA A 217 -0.24 -5.22 0.99
CA ALA A 217 -0.55 -4.49 -0.22
C ALA A 217 -1.44 -3.27 0.06
N GLN A 218 -1.55 -2.38 -0.91
CA GLN A 218 -2.39 -1.18 -0.86
C GLN A 218 -3.13 -1.02 -2.19
N VAL A 219 -4.26 -0.31 -2.17
CA VAL A 219 -4.99 0.04 -3.39
C VAL A 219 -4.74 1.49 -3.77
N LEU A 220 -4.74 1.77 -5.06
CA LEU A 220 -4.65 3.14 -5.56
C LEU A 220 -5.98 3.87 -5.35
N GLY A 221 -5.84 5.05 -4.80
CA GLY A 221 -6.71 6.20 -4.69
C GLY A 221 -8.16 6.16 -5.14
N ASP A 222 -8.94 5.13 -4.77
CA ASP A 222 -10.39 5.16 -4.92
C ASP A 222 -11.07 4.79 -3.60
N ASN A 223 -11.82 5.74 -3.02
CA ASN A 223 -12.57 5.52 -1.79
C ASN A 223 -13.59 4.38 -1.90
N ARG A 224 -14.10 4.11 -3.08
CA ARG A 224 -15.11 3.08 -3.32
C ARG A 224 -14.60 1.66 -3.09
N GLU A 225 -13.28 1.46 -3.15
CA GLU A 225 -12.68 0.13 -2.98
C GLU A 225 -12.23 -0.16 -1.55
N GLN A 226 -12.32 0.79 -0.63
CA GLN A 226 -11.78 0.63 0.72
C GLN A 226 -12.44 -0.51 1.51
N TRP A 227 -13.74 -0.75 1.32
CA TRP A 227 -14.45 -1.85 1.98
C TRP A 227 -13.92 -3.22 1.56
N ARG A 228 -13.74 -3.41 0.26
CA ARG A 228 -13.19 -4.66 -0.28
C ARG A 228 -11.73 -4.82 0.10
N ALA A 229 -10.94 -3.76 -0.01
CA ALA A 229 -9.54 -3.74 0.38
C ALA A 229 -9.35 -4.13 1.87
N LEU A 230 -10.22 -3.64 2.74
CA LEU A 230 -10.16 -3.94 4.17
C LEU A 230 -10.30 -5.43 4.48
N LEU A 231 -10.97 -6.21 3.65
CA LEU A 231 -11.04 -7.67 3.84
C LEU A 231 -9.67 -8.37 3.70
N PHE A 232 -8.71 -7.74 3.04
CA PHE A 232 -7.37 -8.27 2.81
C PHE A 232 -6.26 -7.54 3.58
N GLY A 233 -6.64 -6.75 4.60
CA GLY A 233 -5.69 -5.94 5.35
C GLY A 233 -5.17 -4.72 4.60
N MET A 234 -5.80 -4.39 3.47
CA MET A 234 -5.39 -3.29 2.60
C MET A 234 -6.19 -2.02 2.91
N THR A 235 -5.56 -0.88 2.71
CA THR A 235 -6.23 0.43 2.62
C THR A 235 -5.73 1.17 1.41
N CYS A 236 -6.43 2.23 1.00
CA CYS A 236 -5.91 3.07 -0.07
C CYS A 236 -4.77 3.97 0.45
N ARG A 237 -3.93 4.45 -0.46
CA ARG A 237 -2.96 5.50 -0.18
C ARG A 237 -3.65 6.86 -0.08
N ILE A 238 -3.11 7.76 0.74
CA ILE A 238 -3.52 9.16 0.73
C ILE A 238 -3.17 9.75 -0.64
N TYR A 239 -4.17 10.34 -1.27
CA TYR A 239 -3.98 11.06 -2.53
C TYR A 239 -3.91 12.57 -2.27
N PRO A 240 -3.18 13.36 -3.08
CA PRO A 240 -3.19 14.82 -2.96
C PRO A 240 -4.60 15.41 -3.01
N ASP A 241 -5.48 14.82 -3.83
CA ASP A 241 -6.91 15.11 -3.82
C ASP A 241 -7.62 14.19 -2.81
N PRO A 242 -8.07 14.70 -1.65
CA PRO A 242 -8.70 13.90 -0.62
C PRO A 242 -10.07 13.33 -1.04
N HIS A 243 -10.68 13.86 -2.11
CA HIS A 243 -11.94 13.31 -2.65
C HIS A 243 -11.71 11.96 -3.36
N ARG A 244 -10.49 11.70 -3.83
CA ARG A 244 -10.15 10.41 -4.46
C ARG A 244 -9.89 9.32 -3.43
N CYS A 245 -9.11 9.60 -2.40
CA CYS A 245 -8.88 8.67 -1.30
C CYS A 245 -8.36 9.39 -0.04
N ASN A 246 -9.10 9.22 1.06
CA ASN A 246 -8.68 9.65 2.37
C ASN A 246 -8.86 8.51 3.41
N PRO A 247 -7.85 7.68 3.65
CA PRO A 247 -7.93 6.58 4.62
C PRO A 247 -7.77 7.03 6.07
N ARG A 248 -7.47 8.29 6.35
CA ARG A 248 -7.16 8.78 7.73
C ARG A 248 -8.26 8.49 8.75
N PRO A 249 -9.57 8.70 8.46
CA PRO A 249 -10.61 8.37 9.43
C PRO A 249 -10.66 6.86 9.75
N LEU A 250 -10.44 6.01 8.73
CA LEU A 250 -10.37 4.57 8.93
C LEU A 250 -9.14 4.17 9.74
N TRP A 251 -7.96 4.73 9.46
CA TRP A 251 -6.74 4.48 10.25
C TRP A 251 -6.91 4.90 11.70
N ALA A 252 -7.49 6.07 11.94
CA ALA A 252 -7.79 6.53 13.31
C ALA A 252 -8.76 5.59 14.05
N ALA A 253 -9.74 5.02 13.33
CA ALA A 253 -10.65 4.04 13.92
C ALA A 253 -9.93 2.71 14.23
N LEU A 254 -9.08 2.20 13.34
CA LEU A 254 -8.28 1.00 13.59
C LEU A 254 -7.29 1.19 14.74
N ASP A 255 -6.63 2.36 14.82
CA ASP A 255 -5.75 2.71 15.93
C ASP A 255 -6.49 2.77 17.27
N ALA A 256 -7.67 3.39 17.29
CA ALA A 256 -8.53 3.47 18.47
C ALA A 256 -9.06 2.10 18.93
N LEU A 257 -9.15 1.13 18.02
CA LEU A 257 -9.49 -0.27 18.33
C LEU A 257 -8.27 -1.11 18.75
N GLY A 258 -7.06 -0.53 18.76
CA GLY A 258 -5.84 -1.27 19.04
C GLY A 258 -5.42 -2.23 17.91
N LEU A 259 -5.93 -2.02 16.70
CA LEU A 259 -5.73 -2.91 15.54
C LEU A 259 -4.56 -2.47 14.64
N ARG A 260 -3.45 -2.02 15.21
CA ARG A 260 -2.24 -1.67 14.44
C ARG A 260 -1.52 -2.89 13.85
N THR A 261 -1.46 -3.97 14.61
CA THR A 261 -0.83 -5.23 14.21
C THR A 261 -1.74 -6.40 14.60
N PRO A 262 -2.95 -6.49 14.03
CA PRO A 262 -3.91 -7.51 14.41
C PRO A 262 -3.56 -8.85 13.78
N ARG A 263 -3.99 -9.93 14.43
CA ARG A 263 -4.17 -11.20 13.74
C ARG A 263 -5.35 -11.06 12.80
N MET A 264 -5.14 -11.29 11.52
CA MET A 264 -6.16 -11.27 10.48
C MET A 264 -6.56 -12.70 10.13
N LEU A 265 -7.86 -12.98 10.12
CA LEU A 265 -8.46 -14.27 9.71
C LEU A 265 -9.50 -13.97 8.64
N GLY A 266 -9.12 -14.16 7.39
CA GLY A 266 -9.98 -13.90 6.25
C GLY A 266 -10.97 -15.02 5.99
N TRP A 267 -11.98 -14.75 5.18
CA TRP A 267 -13.00 -15.73 4.77
C TRP A 267 -12.42 -16.98 4.06
N TRP A 268 -11.19 -16.91 3.59
CA TRP A 268 -10.41 -18.04 3.02
C TRP A 268 -9.70 -18.89 4.08
N ASP A 269 -9.65 -18.45 5.32
CA ASP A 269 -8.97 -19.16 6.39
C ASP A 269 -9.94 -20.13 7.08
N ALA A 270 -9.56 -21.40 7.15
CA ALA A 270 -10.36 -22.42 7.83
C ALA A 270 -10.53 -22.14 9.33
N ALA A 271 -9.62 -21.36 9.94
CA ALA A 271 -9.68 -20.95 11.34
C ALA A 271 -10.49 -19.67 11.56
N ALA A 272 -11.11 -19.09 10.52
CA ALA A 272 -11.94 -17.90 10.68
C ALA A 272 -13.14 -18.18 11.60
N PRO A 273 -13.35 -17.39 12.67
CA PRO A 273 -14.37 -17.64 13.69
C PRO A 273 -15.78 -17.22 13.25
N VAL A 274 -15.97 -16.89 11.97
CA VAL A 274 -17.24 -16.38 11.45
C VAL A 274 -17.64 -17.05 10.14
N ARG A 275 -18.94 -17.18 9.95
CA ARG A 275 -19.55 -17.55 8.66
C ARG A 275 -20.70 -16.60 8.34
N VAL A 276 -20.70 -16.07 7.09
CA VAL A 276 -21.79 -15.26 6.57
C VAL A 276 -22.90 -16.15 6.06
N ARG A 277 -24.15 -15.87 6.47
CA ARG A 277 -25.36 -16.55 6.02
C ARG A 277 -26.28 -15.60 5.31
N GLY A 278 -27.08 -16.10 4.37
CA GLY A 278 -28.11 -15.33 3.63
C GLY A 278 -27.59 -14.64 2.37
N ALA A 279 -26.30 -14.27 2.29
CA ALA A 279 -25.74 -13.59 1.12
C ALA A 279 -24.39 -14.17 0.70
N GLN A 280 -24.34 -14.85 -0.42
CA GLN A 280 -23.09 -15.37 -1.00
C GLN A 280 -22.15 -14.28 -1.53
N SER A 281 -22.66 -13.08 -1.79
CA SER A 281 -21.87 -11.95 -2.27
C SER A 281 -21.14 -11.19 -1.15
N VAL A 282 -21.45 -11.48 0.10
CA VAL A 282 -20.81 -10.82 1.24
C VAL A 282 -19.66 -11.68 1.74
N ARG A 283 -18.51 -11.04 1.97
CA ARG A 283 -17.33 -11.65 2.58
C ARG A 283 -17.01 -10.99 3.91
N ALA A 284 -16.39 -11.77 4.79
CA ALA A 284 -16.05 -11.35 6.15
C ALA A 284 -14.58 -11.65 6.46
N THR A 285 -13.91 -10.71 7.12
CA THR A 285 -12.57 -10.90 7.69
C THR A 285 -12.58 -10.44 9.13
N VAL A 286 -12.00 -11.25 10.02
CA VAL A 286 -11.88 -10.94 11.44
C VAL A 286 -10.48 -10.40 11.72
N TYR A 287 -10.44 -9.33 12.50
CA TYR A 287 -9.23 -8.74 13.08
C TYR A 287 -9.26 -8.88 14.59
N ALA A 288 -8.19 -9.41 15.17
CA ALA A 288 -8.11 -9.61 16.61
C ALA A 288 -6.78 -9.11 17.17
N ALA A 289 -6.86 -8.32 18.24
CA ALA A 289 -5.70 -7.83 19.00
C ALA A 289 -6.12 -7.47 20.43
N GLY A 290 -5.31 -7.84 21.43
CA GLY A 290 -5.50 -7.38 22.82
C GLY A 290 -6.88 -7.64 23.41
N GLY A 291 -7.59 -8.69 23.01
CA GLY A 291 -8.96 -8.98 23.43
C GLY A 291 -10.05 -8.23 22.64
N THR A 292 -9.68 -7.37 21.70
CA THR A 292 -10.60 -6.77 20.72
C THR A 292 -10.78 -7.73 19.56
N VAL A 293 -12.02 -7.99 19.17
CA VAL A 293 -12.39 -8.72 17.94
C VAL A 293 -13.24 -7.79 17.09
N ALA A 294 -12.74 -7.48 15.89
CA ALA A 294 -13.45 -6.67 14.92
C ALA A 294 -13.73 -7.52 13.65
N LEU A 295 -14.85 -7.21 13.00
CA LEU A 295 -15.34 -7.87 11.80
C LEU A 295 -15.46 -6.86 10.68
N ALA A 296 -14.70 -7.05 9.61
CA ALA A 296 -14.89 -6.32 8.36
C ALA A 296 -15.80 -7.12 7.42
N LEU A 297 -16.78 -6.46 6.82
CA LEU A 297 -17.70 -7.01 5.85
C LEU A 297 -17.67 -6.19 4.56
N ALA A 298 -17.79 -6.82 3.40
CA ALA A 298 -17.99 -6.13 2.13
C ALA A 298 -18.89 -6.93 1.19
N ASN A 299 -19.70 -6.19 0.39
CA ASN A 299 -20.60 -6.75 -0.61
C ASN A 299 -19.97 -6.66 -2.01
N TRP A 300 -19.97 -7.76 -2.73
CA TRP A 300 -19.51 -7.85 -4.13
C TRP A 300 -20.63 -7.76 -5.16
N ALA A 301 -21.91 -7.78 -4.73
CA ALA A 301 -23.03 -7.73 -5.66
C ALA A 301 -23.35 -6.31 -6.13
N PRO A 302 -23.86 -6.13 -7.35
CA PRO A 302 -24.40 -4.86 -7.84
C PRO A 302 -25.79 -4.52 -7.26
N ARG A 303 -26.21 -5.20 -6.19
CA ARG A 303 -27.49 -5.02 -5.47
C ARG A 303 -27.24 -5.12 -3.96
N ALA A 304 -28.13 -4.54 -3.18
CA ALA A 304 -28.09 -4.66 -1.73
C ALA A 304 -28.15 -6.15 -1.30
N ALA A 305 -27.45 -6.46 -0.23
CA ALA A 305 -27.40 -7.81 0.32
C ALA A 305 -27.76 -7.76 1.81
N ARG A 306 -28.50 -8.77 2.26
CA ARG A 306 -28.81 -8.98 3.68
C ARG A 306 -28.21 -10.27 4.15
N CYS A 307 -27.56 -10.22 5.30
CA CYS A 307 -26.87 -11.37 5.84
C CYS A 307 -26.92 -11.39 7.37
N THR A 308 -26.71 -12.57 7.93
CA THR A 308 -26.47 -12.76 9.36
C THR A 308 -25.07 -13.37 9.57
N ILE A 309 -24.52 -13.20 10.78
CA ILE A 309 -23.20 -13.70 11.14
C ILE A 309 -23.34 -14.84 12.15
N GLU A 310 -22.86 -16.01 11.76
CA GLU A 310 -22.66 -17.13 12.68
C GLU A 310 -21.26 -17.09 13.28
N TRP A 311 -21.16 -17.25 14.57
CA TRP A 311 -19.92 -17.24 15.32
C TRP A 311 -19.53 -18.62 15.83
N ASP A 312 -18.29 -18.99 15.61
CA ASP A 312 -17.63 -20.06 16.35
C ASP A 312 -17.06 -19.49 17.65
N TRP A 313 -17.79 -19.69 18.75
CA TRP A 313 -17.47 -19.10 20.04
C TRP A 313 -16.20 -19.68 20.70
N GLU A 314 -15.84 -20.92 20.36
CA GLU A 314 -14.58 -21.52 20.81
C GLU A 314 -13.40 -20.82 20.10
N ALA A 315 -13.51 -20.64 18.81
CA ALA A 315 -12.51 -19.89 18.03
C ALA A 315 -12.42 -18.40 18.46
N VAL A 316 -13.56 -17.74 18.78
CA VAL A 316 -13.56 -16.37 19.34
C VAL A 316 -12.83 -16.32 20.68
N ALA A 317 -13.09 -17.31 21.57
CA ALA A 317 -12.43 -17.38 22.86
C ALA A 317 -10.91 -17.56 22.72
N ALA A 318 -10.47 -18.34 21.72
CA ALA A 318 -9.06 -18.52 21.40
C ALA A 318 -8.37 -17.22 20.89
N LEU A 319 -9.15 -16.23 20.43
CA LEU A 319 -8.67 -14.89 20.09
C LEU A 319 -8.57 -13.93 21.29
N GLY A 320 -8.89 -14.41 22.49
CA GLY A 320 -8.80 -13.64 23.74
C GLY A 320 -10.08 -12.93 24.16
N LEU A 321 -11.21 -13.12 23.44
CA LEU A 321 -12.49 -12.54 23.78
C LEU A 321 -13.44 -13.61 24.36
N GLN A 322 -13.56 -13.67 25.69
CA GLN A 322 -14.42 -14.60 26.42
C GLN A 322 -15.85 -14.06 26.52
N ARG A 323 -16.83 -14.91 26.18
CA ARG A 323 -18.25 -14.58 26.40
C ARG A 323 -18.62 -14.77 27.86
N PRO A 324 -19.06 -13.71 28.57
CA PRO A 324 -19.53 -13.86 29.95
C PRO A 324 -20.79 -14.75 30.05
N ALA A 325 -20.93 -15.51 31.11
CA ALA A 325 -22.14 -16.30 31.32
C ALA A 325 -23.38 -15.38 31.42
N GLY A 326 -24.46 -15.73 30.74
CA GLY A 326 -25.69 -14.93 30.69
C GLY A 326 -25.55 -13.59 29.98
N ALA A 327 -24.60 -13.47 29.05
CA ALA A 327 -24.47 -12.30 28.21
C ALA A 327 -24.80 -12.59 26.73
N SER A 328 -25.55 -11.70 26.12
CA SER A 328 -25.85 -11.71 24.70
C SER A 328 -24.75 -11.00 23.91
N ALA A 329 -24.35 -11.56 22.77
CA ALA A 329 -23.36 -10.95 21.91
C ALA A 329 -23.96 -9.82 21.07
N GLN A 330 -23.22 -8.74 20.95
CA GLN A 330 -23.62 -7.53 20.21
C GLN A 330 -22.51 -7.12 19.22
N LEU A 331 -22.94 -6.72 18.03
CA LEU A 331 -22.09 -6.07 17.02
C LEU A 331 -22.32 -4.57 17.08
N SER A 332 -21.25 -3.79 17.09
CA SER A 332 -21.34 -2.32 17.15
C SER A 332 -20.47 -1.70 16.07
N ALA A 333 -21.03 -0.77 15.31
CA ALA A 333 -20.32 0.11 14.39
C ALA A 333 -20.12 1.47 15.05
N ARG A 334 -18.89 1.96 15.06
CA ARG A 334 -18.59 3.36 15.33
C ARG A 334 -18.78 4.18 14.04
N ALA A 335 -19.27 5.41 14.17
CA ALA A 335 -19.24 6.33 13.02
C ALA A 335 -17.79 6.60 12.62
N ILE A 336 -17.51 6.46 11.33
CA ILE A 336 -16.22 6.80 10.71
C ILE A 336 -16.56 7.74 9.54
N GLU A 337 -16.07 8.97 9.61
CA GLU A 337 -16.38 10.03 8.66
C GLU A 337 -16.05 9.59 7.21
N GLY A 338 -17.02 9.77 6.32
CA GLY A 338 -16.89 9.38 4.91
C GLY A 338 -16.82 7.87 4.67
N PHE A 339 -17.05 7.03 5.72
CA PHE A 339 -16.88 5.59 5.63
C PHE A 339 -18.12 4.80 6.10
N GLN A 340 -18.55 5.00 7.34
CA GLN A 340 -19.74 4.33 7.88
C GLN A 340 -20.43 5.16 8.98
N PRO A 341 -21.79 5.05 9.15
CA PRO A 341 -22.49 5.57 10.30
C PRO A 341 -22.27 4.70 11.54
N ALA A 342 -22.69 5.20 12.71
CA ALA A 342 -22.83 4.37 13.90
C ALA A 342 -24.02 3.43 13.79
N GLY A 343 -23.92 2.26 14.42
CA GLY A 343 -24.99 1.27 14.48
C GLY A 343 -24.74 0.19 15.50
N SER A 344 -25.76 -0.59 15.83
CA SER A 344 -25.68 -1.70 16.77
C SER A 344 -26.71 -2.78 16.41
N TRP A 345 -26.29 -4.04 16.52
CA TRP A 345 -27.08 -5.22 16.19
C TRP A 345 -26.79 -6.35 17.18
N GLY A 346 -27.80 -7.11 17.54
CA GLY A 346 -27.58 -8.41 18.17
C GLY A 346 -26.76 -9.32 17.23
N ALA A 347 -25.91 -10.17 17.78
CA ALA A 347 -25.00 -10.97 16.96
C ALA A 347 -25.66 -11.91 15.93
N GLY A 348 -26.97 -12.16 16.06
CA GLY A 348 -27.76 -12.95 15.11
C GLY A 348 -28.73 -12.11 14.27
N GLU A 349 -28.72 -10.79 14.43
CA GLU A 349 -29.59 -9.90 13.65
C GLU A 349 -29.08 -9.74 12.20
N GLU A 350 -30.02 -9.39 11.33
CA GLU A 350 -29.75 -9.18 9.90
C GLU A 350 -29.03 -7.85 9.67
N LEU A 351 -27.93 -7.92 8.97
CA LEU A 351 -27.14 -6.76 8.51
C LEU A 351 -27.46 -6.51 7.04
N GLU A 352 -27.69 -5.24 6.68
CA GLU A 352 -27.85 -4.82 5.30
C GLU A 352 -26.58 -4.11 4.80
N LEU A 353 -26.11 -4.51 3.61
CA LEU A 353 -25.00 -3.90 2.89
C LEU A 353 -25.48 -3.39 1.55
N GLN A 354 -25.14 -2.17 1.21
CA GLN A 354 -25.51 -1.56 -0.05
C GLN A 354 -24.76 -2.18 -1.23
N PRO A 355 -25.21 -1.93 -2.48
CA PRO A 355 -24.53 -2.43 -3.67
C PRO A 355 -23.08 -1.97 -3.75
N LYS A 356 -22.23 -2.81 -4.34
CA LYS A 356 -20.88 -2.39 -4.69
C LYS A 356 -20.92 -1.16 -5.61
N GLY A 357 -20.04 -0.18 -5.37
CA GLY A 357 -19.95 1.05 -6.16
C GLY A 357 -20.98 2.12 -5.76
N SER A 358 -21.77 1.90 -4.69
CA SER A 358 -22.72 2.90 -4.17
C SER A 358 -22.02 4.08 -3.48
N GLY A 359 -20.78 3.90 -3.06
CA GLY A 359 -19.98 4.91 -2.37
C GLY A 359 -20.27 5.02 -0.87
N HIS A 360 -21.25 4.29 -0.34
CA HIS A 360 -21.58 4.28 1.10
C HIS A 360 -22.21 2.96 1.53
N ASN A 361 -21.91 2.53 2.74
CA ASN A 361 -22.46 1.32 3.38
C ASN A 361 -22.35 0.03 2.54
N GLU A 362 -21.35 -0.07 1.67
CA GLU A 362 -21.05 -1.29 0.91
C GLU A 362 -20.45 -2.38 1.79
N GLY A 363 -20.10 -2.04 3.01
CA GLY A 363 -19.52 -2.88 4.02
C GLY A 363 -19.70 -2.31 5.42
N TRP A 364 -19.13 -3.01 6.38
CA TRP A 364 -19.12 -2.61 7.78
C TRP A 364 -17.78 -2.98 8.44
N LEU A 365 -17.31 -2.12 9.33
CA LEU A 365 -16.29 -2.45 10.32
C LEU A 365 -16.98 -2.45 11.69
N LEU A 366 -17.21 -3.64 12.21
CA LEU A 366 -17.95 -3.90 13.44
C LEU A 366 -17.03 -4.38 14.54
N THR A 367 -17.34 -4.06 15.79
CA THR A 367 -16.70 -4.66 16.95
C THR A 367 -17.66 -5.63 17.64
N LEU A 368 -17.14 -6.79 18.04
CA LEU A 368 -17.87 -7.76 18.82
C LEU A 368 -17.73 -7.41 20.32
N GLY A 369 -18.87 -7.30 20.99
CA GLY A 369 -18.97 -7.09 22.42
C GLY A 369 -20.07 -7.95 23.06
N PHE A 370 -20.28 -7.77 24.37
CA PHE A 370 -21.31 -8.50 25.11
C PHE A 370 -22.12 -7.54 25.98
N VAL A 371 -23.42 -7.77 26.04
CA VAL A 371 -24.37 -7.06 26.90
C VAL A 371 -25.01 -8.05 27.86
N ALA A 372 -25.22 -7.65 29.13
CA ALA A 372 -25.90 -8.49 30.13
C ALA A 372 -27.36 -8.70 29.70
N ASP A 373 -27.87 -9.94 29.79
CA ASP A 373 -29.25 -10.24 29.50
C ASP A 373 -30.16 -9.46 30.48
N GLY A 374 -31.08 -8.69 29.92
CA GLY A 374 -32.05 -7.87 30.70
C GLY A 374 -31.78 -6.36 30.76
N LYS A 375 -30.75 -5.84 30.13
CA LYS A 375 -30.56 -4.39 29.94
C LYS A 375 -30.63 -4.02 28.48
N ALA A 376 -31.78 -3.58 27.99
CA ALA A 376 -31.88 -2.91 26.71
C ALA A 376 -31.02 -1.63 26.72
N GLY A 377 -30.18 -1.57 25.80
CA GLY A 377 -29.19 -0.65 25.37
C GLY A 377 -29.20 0.81 25.75
N ASP A 378 -28.60 1.22 26.89
CA ASP A 378 -28.19 2.63 27.09
C ASP A 378 -26.85 2.84 27.81
N GLY A 379 -26.06 1.80 28.03
CA GLY A 379 -24.95 1.91 29.00
C GLY A 379 -23.55 1.51 28.60
N PHE A 380 -23.28 1.04 27.37
CA PHE A 380 -21.96 0.41 27.09
C PHE A 380 -20.90 1.34 26.44
N MET A 381 -21.23 2.59 26.13
CA MET A 381 -20.26 3.52 25.48
C MET A 381 -19.16 4.05 26.42
N ALA A 382 -19.19 3.77 27.73
CA ALA A 382 -18.34 4.49 28.70
C ALA A 382 -17.12 3.72 29.26
N ARG A 383 -16.94 2.42 28.99
CA ARG A 383 -15.86 1.65 29.64
C ARG A 383 -14.79 1.06 28.69
N ALA A 384 -14.99 1.13 27.41
CA ALA A 384 -13.96 0.69 26.42
C ALA A 384 -13.06 1.86 25.94
N TRP A 385 -13.30 3.07 26.39
CA TRP A 385 -12.71 4.30 25.84
C TRP A 385 -12.29 5.32 26.91
N GLY A 386 -11.79 4.88 28.06
CA GLY A 386 -11.07 5.70 29.05
C GLY A 386 -9.57 5.64 28.79
#